data_75267cb4653765cd4ed8a9a0332ebaa0
#
_entry.id   75267cb4653765cd4ed8a9a0332ebaa0
#
_cell.length_a   1.000
_cell.length_b   1.000
_cell.length_c   1.000
_cell.angle_alpha   90.00
_cell.angle_beta   90.00
_cell.angle_gamma   90.00
#
_symmetry.space_group_name_H-M   'P 1'
#
loop_
_entity.id
_entity.type
_entity.pdbx_description
1 polymer ?
#
loop_
_entity_poly.entity_id
_entity_poly.type
_entity_poly.pdbx_seq_one_letter_code
_entity_poly.pdbx_strand_id
1 'polypeptide(L)'
;LTSPPAATQKLAAGLLALVATSVAAAALAAAPAAGHFSARKAIWGPAVHGRKSLWPTYHTLGIGIYEDTLDWSFVAARRPHDPTNPRDPAYLWPAEVTKAVAEAKRYHIRVALMLTRAPRWANGRRRSQWAPLHASEFADFAIAAARRYPSVHLWMIWGEPTRAAAFEPLPTVRPGAKLTPAQARGPHIYARILNAAYHALKSVSRKNLVIGGMTFTGGNIDTQQWIENLLLPDGKPPPLDLYGHNPFSYREPNLANPPSPDGQVDFSDLGRLAGLVDHYLGRGRRIPLFLSEWTIPTRPDHEFRYWVDPALQATWIDSAFSIVEHWSQIYALGWIHLYDNPPETYGGLLTARGQPKPGFFAFESG
;
A
#
# COMPACT_ATOMS: atom_id res chain seq x y z
N LEU A 1 -56.86 -55.79 48.04
CA LEU A 1 -58.13 -56.30 47.62
C LEU A 1 -58.36 -56.05 46.14
N THR A 2 -58.29 -57.13 45.41
CA THR A 2 -59.02 -57.64 44.27
C THR A 2 -58.85 -57.01 42.89
N SER A 3 -58.08 -57.72 42.07
CA SER A 3 -58.32 -57.89 40.63
C SER A 3 -59.61 -58.70 40.41
N PRO A 4 -60.13 -59.02 39.23
CA PRO A 4 -59.79 -58.84 37.79
C PRO A 4 -61.04 -58.55 36.92
N PRO A 5 -61.23 -59.05 35.67
CA PRO A 5 -60.40 -59.72 34.68
C PRO A 5 -60.48 -59.13 33.24
N ALA A 6 -59.71 -59.80 32.40
CA ALA A 6 -59.57 -59.63 30.93
C ALA A 6 -60.84 -59.81 30.09
N ALA A 7 -60.87 -59.21 28.91
CA ALA A 7 -61.58 -59.75 27.73
C ALA A 7 -60.83 -59.37 26.46
N THR A 8 -60.39 -60.40 25.79
CA THR A 8 -59.93 -60.51 24.41
C THR A 8 -60.96 -60.10 23.40
N GLN A 9 -60.58 -59.37 22.34
CA GLN A 9 -61.06 -59.63 20.98
C GLN A 9 -60.08 -59.19 19.90
N LYS A 10 -59.97 -60.04 18.94
CA LYS A 10 -59.02 -60.02 17.79
C LYS A 10 -59.57 -59.17 16.62
N LEU A 11 -58.63 -58.94 15.67
CA LEU A 11 -58.73 -58.65 14.23
C LEU A 11 -58.82 -57.14 13.87
N ALA A 12 -57.94 -56.61 13.10
CA ALA A 12 -57.60 -56.89 11.71
C ALA A 12 -56.37 -56.12 11.26
N ALA A 13 -55.68 -56.74 10.34
CA ALA A 13 -54.49 -56.18 9.70
C ALA A 13 -54.78 -54.96 8.83
N GLY A 14 -53.99 -53.96 8.90
CA GLY A 14 -53.90 -52.85 7.97
C GLY A 14 -52.46 -52.39 7.86
N LEU A 15 -51.74 -52.94 6.87
CA LEU A 15 -50.40 -52.40 6.48
C LEU A 15 -50.58 -50.96 5.97
N LEU A 16 -50.06 -49.98 6.70
CA LEU A 16 -49.72 -48.67 6.16
C LEU A 16 -48.23 -48.51 6.22
N ALA A 17 -47.60 -48.67 5.03
CA ALA A 17 -46.21 -48.33 4.83
C ALA A 17 -46.04 -46.81 4.91
N LEU A 18 -45.49 -46.30 5.98
CA LEU A 18 -44.98 -44.93 6.06
C LEU A 18 -43.68 -44.87 5.29
N VAL A 19 -43.71 -44.33 4.07
CA VAL A 19 -42.53 -43.89 3.34
C VAL A 19 -42.03 -42.61 4.02
N ALA A 20 -40.99 -42.75 4.86
CA ALA A 20 -40.26 -41.61 5.39
C ALA A 20 -39.36 -41.06 4.27
N THR A 21 -39.83 -40.08 3.53
CA THR A 21 -38.97 -39.26 2.66
C THR A 21 -38.11 -38.35 3.52
N SER A 22 -36.88 -38.78 3.80
CA SER A 22 -35.82 -37.93 4.34
C SER A 22 -35.45 -36.91 3.26
N VAL A 23 -35.99 -35.70 3.36
CA VAL A 23 -35.49 -34.54 2.62
C VAL A 23 -34.16 -34.16 3.26
N ALA A 24 -33.05 -34.63 2.69
CA ALA A 24 -31.74 -34.11 2.96
C ALA A 24 -31.69 -32.68 2.40
N ALA A 25 -31.91 -31.69 3.27
CA ALA A 25 -31.58 -30.30 2.98
C ALA A 25 -30.06 -30.20 2.80
N ALA A 26 -29.58 -30.32 1.56
CA ALA A 26 -28.26 -29.92 1.20
C ALA A 26 -28.18 -28.40 1.45
N ALA A 27 -27.58 -28.01 2.55
CA ALA A 27 -27.14 -26.64 2.73
C ALA A 27 -26.12 -26.35 1.61
N LEU A 28 -26.57 -25.74 0.52
CA LEU A 28 -25.66 -25.05 -0.38
C LEU A 28 -24.95 -24.02 0.49
N ALA A 29 -23.68 -24.30 0.85
CA ALA A 29 -22.78 -23.28 1.33
C ALA A 29 -22.72 -22.24 0.19
N ALA A 30 -23.37 -21.11 0.39
CA ALA A 30 -23.24 -19.97 -0.51
C ALA A 30 -21.75 -19.70 -0.63
N ALA A 31 -21.21 -19.75 -1.85
CA ALA A 31 -19.86 -19.27 -2.10
C ALA A 31 -19.80 -17.84 -1.52
N PRO A 32 -18.73 -17.48 -0.79
CA PRO A 32 -18.59 -16.12 -0.30
C PRO A 32 -18.78 -15.18 -1.47
N ALA A 33 -19.66 -14.21 -1.33
CA ALA A 33 -19.85 -13.16 -2.33
C ALA A 33 -18.47 -12.60 -2.63
N ALA A 34 -18.09 -12.52 -3.91
CA ALA A 34 -16.84 -11.86 -4.28
C ALA A 34 -16.95 -10.41 -3.79
N GLY A 35 -15.95 -9.97 -3.00
CA GLY A 35 -15.91 -8.59 -2.51
C GLY A 35 -15.99 -7.63 -3.69
N HIS A 36 -16.48 -6.43 -3.44
CA HIS A 36 -16.62 -5.41 -4.48
C HIS A 36 -15.22 -5.06 -5.00
N PHE A 37 -14.91 -5.48 -6.24
CA PHE A 37 -13.61 -5.16 -6.87
C PHE A 37 -13.51 -3.65 -7.06
N SER A 38 -12.48 -3.03 -6.49
CA SER A 38 -12.19 -1.63 -6.68
C SER A 38 -10.78 -1.44 -7.27
N ALA A 39 -10.71 -0.80 -8.43
CA ALA A 39 -9.44 -0.43 -9.03
C ALA A 39 -8.60 0.52 -8.15
N ARG A 40 -9.19 1.07 -7.07
CA ARG A 40 -8.56 2.00 -6.13
C ARG A 40 -8.06 1.34 -4.85
N LYS A 41 -8.53 0.12 -4.51
CA LYS A 41 -8.01 -0.59 -3.34
C LYS A 41 -6.61 -1.10 -3.60
N ALA A 42 -5.67 -0.73 -2.74
CA ALA A 42 -4.30 -1.21 -2.79
C ALA A 42 -3.91 -1.93 -1.49
N ILE A 43 -2.89 -2.76 -1.55
CA ILE A 43 -2.39 -3.47 -0.37
C ILE A 43 -0.88 -3.72 -0.47
N TRP A 44 -0.17 -3.40 0.60
CA TRP A 44 1.12 -3.98 0.92
C TRP A 44 0.89 -5.29 1.65
N GLY A 45 1.47 -6.34 1.18
CA GLY A 45 1.33 -7.59 1.88
C GLY A 45 2.17 -8.69 1.27
N PRO A 46 2.45 -9.75 2.04
CA PRO A 46 3.19 -10.87 1.51
C PRO A 46 2.34 -11.61 0.46
N ALA A 47 2.95 -12.04 -0.63
CA ALA A 47 2.26 -12.88 -1.62
C ALA A 47 1.88 -14.26 -1.04
N VAL A 48 2.56 -14.67 0.04
CA VAL A 48 2.32 -15.95 0.72
C VAL A 48 2.41 -15.78 2.24
N HIS A 49 1.64 -16.56 2.98
CA HIS A 49 1.77 -16.70 4.43
C HIS A 49 2.06 -18.18 4.77
N GLY A 50 3.27 -18.46 5.25
CA GLY A 50 3.77 -19.84 5.34
C GLY A 50 3.82 -20.50 3.96
N ARG A 51 3.00 -21.53 3.74
CA ARG A 51 2.87 -22.23 2.44
C ARG A 51 1.63 -21.83 1.64
N LYS A 52 0.77 -20.97 2.21
CA LYS A 52 -0.52 -20.59 1.63
C LYS A 52 -0.36 -19.33 0.76
N SER A 53 -0.86 -19.39 -0.47
CA SER A 53 -1.00 -18.23 -1.34
C SER A 53 -2.06 -17.27 -0.78
N LEU A 54 -1.80 -15.97 -0.83
CA LEU A 54 -2.73 -14.93 -0.38
C LEU A 54 -3.53 -14.28 -1.51
N TRP A 55 -3.27 -14.64 -2.75
CA TRP A 55 -3.98 -14.09 -3.91
C TRP A 55 -5.50 -14.33 -3.86
N PRO A 56 -6.01 -15.51 -3.41
CA PRO A 56 -7.44 -15.67 -3.17
C PRO A 56 -8.00 -14.68 -2.15
N THR A 57 -7.27 -14.42 -1.06
CA THR A 57 -7.67 -13.44 -0.03
C THR A 57 -7.69 -12.02 -0.61
N TYR A 58 -6.70 -11.65 -1.41
CA TYR A 58 -6.67 -10.34 -2.08
C TYR A 58 -7.83 -10.18 -3.06
N HIS A 59 -8.17 -11.24 -3.78
CA HIS A 59 -9.35 -11.24 -4.66
C HIS A 59 -10.66 -11.06 -3.85
N THR A 60 -10.80 -11.77 -2.72
CA THR A 60 -11.94 -11.59 -1.80
C THR A 60 -12.05 -10.16 -1.30
N LEU A 61 -10.93 -9.54 -0.91
CA LEU A 61 -10.88 -8.15 -0.46
C LEU A 61 -11.13 -7.12 -1.59
N GLY A 62 -11.27 -7.56 -2.84
CA GLY A 62 -11.48 -6.66 -3.98
C GLY A 62 -10.24 -5.82 -4.35
N ILE A 63 -9.03 -6.30 -4.03
CA ILE A 63 -7.78 -5.59 -4.31
C ILE A 63 -7.58 -5.37 -5.81
N GLY A 64 -7.37 -4.12 -6.21
CA GLY A 64 -7.03 -3.75 -7.59
C GLY A 64 -5.55 -3.45 -7.80
N ILE A 65 -4.78 -3.20 -6.72
CA ILE A 65 -3.34 -2.91 -6.78
C ILE A 65 -2.62 -3.66 -5.66
N TYR A 66 -1.60 -4.44 -6.02
CA TYR A 66 -0.67 -5.05 -5.10
C TYR A 66 0.63 -4.24 -5.10
N GLU A 67 1.12 -3.89 -3.93
CA GLU A 67 2.32 -3.08 -3.75
C GLU A 67 3.49 -3.93 -3.26
N ASP A 68 4.69 -3.72 -3.81
CA ASP A 68 5.90 -4.43 -3.45
C ASP A 68 7.14 -3.55 -3.68
N THR A 69 8.28 -3.99 -3.18
CA THR A 69 9.53 -3.21 -3.19
C THR A 69 10.62 -3.89 -4.01
N LEU A 70 11.33 -3.09 -4.80
CA LEU A 70 12.62 -3.42 -5.37
C LEU A 70 13.70 -2.57 -4.69
N ASP A 71 14.36 -3.13 -3.67
CA ASP A 71 15.50 -2.51 -3.02
C ASP A 71 16.74 -2.59 -3.93
N TRP A 72 17.10 -1.46 -4.54
CA TRP A 72 18.22 -1.39 -5.47
C TRP A 72 19.54 -1.82 -4.82
N SER A 73 19.72 -1.59 -3.52
CA SER A 73 20.93 -1.96 -2.81
C SER A 73 21.12 -3.48 -2.72
N PHE A 74 20.05 -4.26 -2.76
CA PHE A 74 20.09 -5.73 -2.83
C PHE A 74 20.05 -6.23 -4.27
N VAL A 75 19.20 -5.64 -5.12
CA VAL A 75 19.05 -6.07 -6.52
C VAL A 75 20.34 -5.87 -7.30
N ALA A 76 21.11 -4.81 -7.02
CA ALA A 76 22.39 -4.51 -7.67
C ALA A 76 23.48 -4.19 -6.64
N ALA A 77 23.76 -5.11 -5.72
CA ALA A 77 24.81 -4.93 -4.72
C ALA A 77 26.21 -4.72 -5.35
N ARG A 78 26.42 -5.25 -6.54
CA ARG A 78 27.58 -4.97 -7.42
C ARG A 78 27.17 -4.04 -8.55
N ARG A 79 28.09 -3.17 -9.00
CA ARG A 79 27.84 -2.27 -10.13
C ARG A 79 27.64 -3.10 -11.41
N PRO A 80 26.49 -2.95 -12.12
CA PRO A 80 26.29 -3.58 -13.43
C PRO A 80 27.25 -3.00 -14.48
N HIS A 81 27.69 -3.81 -15.41
CA HIS A 81 28.48 -3.38 -16.56
C HIS A 81 27.57 -2.72 -17.62
N ASP A 82 26.38 -3.29 -17.84
CA ASP A 82 25.33 -2.72 -18.68
C ASP A 82 24.09 -2.40 -17.80
N PRO A 83 24.06 -1.20 -17.16
CA PRO A 83 23.11 -0.90 -16.09
C PRO A 83 21.65 -0.80 -16.55
N THR A 84 21.38 -0.68 -17.84
CA THR A 84 20.01 -0.67 -18.38
C THR A 84 19.52 -2.05 -18.85
N ASN A 85 20.39 -3.04 -18.84
CA ASN A 85 20.09 -4.40 -19.27
C ASN A 85 19.67 -5.26 -18.06
N PRO A 86 18.40 -5.70 -17.98
CA PRO A 86 17.94 -6.50 -16.84
C PRO A 86 18.58 -7.90 -16.77
N ARG A 87 19.34 -8.31 -17.77
CA ARG A 87 20.07 -9.59 -17.84
C ARG A 87 21.53 -9.46 -17.42
N ASP A 88 22.01 -8.25 -17.08
CA ASP A 88 23.36 -8.09 -16.55
C ASP A 88 23.53 -8.94 -15.28
N PRO A 89 24.63 -9.72 -15.16
CA PRO A 89 24.82 -10.68 -14.06
C PRO A 89 24.98 -10.03 -12.68
N ALA A 90 25.11 -8.71 -12.60
CA ALA A 90 25.10 -7.99 -11.34
C ALA A 90 23.69 -7.80 -10.77
N TYR A 91 22.64 -7.95 -11.59
CA TYR A 91 21.25 -7.87 -11.12
C TYR A 91 20.79 -9.22 -10.54
N LEU A 92 20.44 -9.20 -9.28
CA LEU A 92 19.85 -10.33 -8.54
C LEU A 92 18.38 -10.01 -8.26
N TRP A 93 17.53 -10.24 -9.26
CA TRP A 93 16.10 -9.95 -9.14
C TRP A 93 15.43 -10.87 -8.13
N PRO A 94 14.66 -10.34 -7.13
CA PRO A 94 13.98 -11.16 -6.13
C PRO A 94 12.99 -12.12 -6.78
N ALA A 95 13.12 -13.40 -6.44
CA ALA A 95 12.26 -14.45 -7.00
C ALA A 95 10.81 -14.28 -6.53
N GLU A 96 10.62 -13.82 -5.29
CA GLU A 96 9.32 -13.52 -4.67
C GLU A 96 8.59 -12.40 -5.43
N VAL A 97 9.25 -11.29 -5.76
CA VAL A 97 8.67 -10.20 -6.55
C VAL A 97 8.31 -10.68 -7.96
N THR A 98 9.22 -11.46 -8.58
CA THR A 98 8.97 -12.02 -9.92
C THR A 98 7.74 -12.93 -9.91
N LYS A 99 7.59 -13.77 -8.88
CA LYS A 99 6.42 -14.63 -8.71
C LYS A 99 5.16 -13.81 -8.41
N ALA A 100 5.26 -12.80 -7.54
CA ALA A 100 4.13 -11.93 -7.19
C ALA A 100 3.58 -11.21 -8.43
N VAL A 101 4.44 -10.64 -9.28
CA VAL A 101 4.04 -9.99 -10.54
C VAL A 101 3.32 -10.97 -11.49
N ALA A 102 3.81 -12.23 -11.57
CA ALA A 102 3.17 -13.24 -12.40
C ALA A 102 1.79 -13.67 -11.86
N GLU A 103 1.67 -13.87 -10.55
CA GLU A 103 0.41 -14.25 -9.89
C GLU A 103 -0.60 -13.11 -9.93
N ALA A 104 -0.21 -11.86 -9.65
CA ALA A 104 -1.08 -10.69 -9.74
C ALA A 104 -1.79 -10.60 -11.09
N LYS A 105 -1.07 -10.87 -12.19
CA LYS A 105 -1.63 -10.90 -13.54
C LYS A 105 -2.75 -11.95 -13.67
N ARG A 106 -2.62 -13.11 -13.03
CA ARG A 106 -3.65 -14.18 -13.05
C ARG A 106 -4.94 -13.78 -12.35
N TYR A 107 -4.83 -12.89 -11.34
CA TYR A 107 -5.96 -12.36 -10.58
C TYR A 107 -6.44 -10.99 -11.09
N HIS A 108 -5.91 -10.51 -12.23
CA HIS A 108 -6.21 -9.18 -12.79
C HIS A 108 -5.88 -8.02 -11.84
N ILE A 109 -4.96 -8.23 -10.91
CA ILE A 109 -4.46 -7.23 -9.96
C ILE A 109 -3.27 -6.52 -10.60
N ARG A 110 -3.30 -5.19 -10.63
CA ARG A 110 -2.15 -4.39 -11.05
C ARG A 110 -1.06 -4.46 -9.98
N VAL A 111 0.19 -4.26 -10.39
CA VAL A 111 1.30 -4.19 -9.44
C VAL A 111 1.90 -2.80 -9.46
N ALA A 112 2.12 -2.24 -8.27
CA ALA A 112 2.93 -1.05 -8.05
C ALA A 112 4.26 -1.46 -7.41
N LEU A 113 5.38 -1.14 -8.06
CA LEU A 113 6.71 -1.44 -7.52
C LEU A 113 7.40 -0.17 -7.04
N MET A 114 7.88 -0.21 -5.79
CA MET A 114 8.68 0.85 -5.22
C MET A 114 10.16 0.60 -5.51
N LEU A 115 10.79 1.52 -6.24
CA LEU A 115 12.24 1.57 -6.43
C LEU A 115 12.85 2.40 -5.32
N THR A 116 13.68 1.82 -4.48
CA THR A 116 14.18 2.49 -3.29
C THR A 116 15.60 2.06 -2.96
N ARG A 117 16.22 2.80 -2.04
CA ARG A 117 17.58 2.55 -1.52
C ARG A 117 18.65 2.69 -2.59
N ALA A 118 19.88 2.86 -2.19
CA ALA A 118 21.01 2.93 -3.11
C ALA A 118 22.15 2.02 -2.66
N PRO A 119 22.77 1.26 -3.59
CA PRO A 119 23.90 0.41 -3.27
C PRO A 119 25.13 1.25 -2.92
N ARG A 120 26.03 0.66 -2.13
CA ARG A 120 27.23 1.32 -1.64
C ARG A 120 28.13 1.90 -2.75
N TRP A 121 28.15 1.27 -3.89
CA TRP A 121 28.93 1.75 -5.05
C TRP A 121 28.34 3.02 -5.69
N ALA A 122 27.01 3.25 -5.57
CA ALA A 122 26.32 4.42 -6.13
C ALA A 122 26.24 5.59 -5.14
N ASN A 123 26.28 5.36 -3.81
CA ASN A 123 26.06 6.37 -2.79
C ASN A 123 27.31 6.80 -2.01
N GLY A 124 28.50 6.50 -2.51
CA GLY A 124 29.76 6.85 -1.85
C GLY A 124 30.05 5.97 -0.61
N ARG A 125 29.69 4.69 -0.64
CA ARG A 125 29.89 3.67 0.41
C ARG A 125 29.12 3.93 1.71
N ARG A 126 28.05 4.73 1.67
CA ARG A 126 27.18 5.02 2.81
C ARG A 126 26.14 3.91 3.01
N ARG A 127 25.29 4.05 4.06
CA ARG A 127 24.13 3.19 4.28
C ARG A 127 23.12 3.35 3.12
N SER A 128 22.31 2.35 2.86
CA SER A 128 21.44 2.30 1.67
C SER A 128 20.36 3.39 1.59
N GLN A 129 19.97 4.01 2.72
CA GLN A 129 19.08 5.17 2.72
C GLN A 129 19.72 6.47 2.19
N TRP A 130 21.05 6.53 2.05
CA TRP A 130 21.70 7.68 1.41
C TRP A 130 21.43 7.66 -0.08
N ALA A 131 21.00 8.82 -0.59
CA ALA A 131 20.79 9.04 -2.02
C ALA A 131 22.02 8.70 -2.85
N PRO A 132 21.87 8.23 -4.10
CA PRO A 132 22.98 8.05 -5.01
C PRO A 132 23.66 9.39 -5.31
N LEU A 133 24.95 9.34 -5.63
CA LEU A 133 25.72 10.53 -6.02
C LEU A 133 25.26 11.06 -7.38
N HIS A 134 24.82 10.19 -8.27
CA HIS A 134 24.33 10.52 -9.61
C HIS A 134 22.92 9.97 -9.81
N ALA A 135 21.97 10.86 -10.08
CA ALA A 135 20.57 10.47 -10.35
C ALA A 135 20.41 9.59 -11.61
N SER A 136 21.37 9.69 -12.55
CA SER A 136 21.40 8.82 -13.75
C SER A 136 21.59 7.35 -13.42
N GLU A 137 22.35 7.00 -12.38
CA GLU A 137 22.54 5.61 -11.96
C GLU A 137 21.23 4.98 -11.43
N PHE A 138 20.39 5.79 -10.76
CA PHE A 138 19.04 5.37 -10.37
C PHE A 138 18.11 5.25 -11.58
N ALA A 139 18.24 6.15 -12.55
CA ALA A 139 17.47 6.09 -13.80
C ALA A 139 17.79 4.82 -14.62
N ASP A 140 19.06 4.43 -14.69
CA ASP A 140 19.48 3.19 -15.35
C ASP A 140 18.85 1.95 -14.67
N PHE A 141 18.86 1.92 -13.34
CA PHE A 141 18.17 0.88 -12.57
C PHE A 141 16.65 0.88 -12.86
N ALA A 142 16.02 2.05 -12.95
CA ALA A 142 14.59 2.15 -13.28
C ALA A 142 14.29 1.60 -14.69
N ILE A 143 15.17 1.85 -15.68
CA ILE A 143 15.08 1.24 -17.02
C ILE A 143 15.18 -0.29 -16.93
N ALA A 144 16.18 -0.80 -16.22
CA ALA A 144 16.38 -2.24 -16.08
C ALA A 144 15.16 -2.90 -15.39
N ALA A 145 14.61 -2.28 -14.33
CA ALA A 145 13.43 -2.76 -13.64
C ALA A 145 12.18 -2.78 -14.56
N ALA A 146 11.93 -1.70 -15.30
CA ALA A 146 10.80 -1.63 -16.21
C ALA A 146 10.91 -2.63 -17.38
N ARG A 147 12.12 -2.89 -17.86
CA ARG A 147 12.37 -3.93 -18.87
C ARG A 147 12.24 -5.35 -18.29
N ARG A 148 12.56 -5.54 -17.00
CA ARG A 148 12.41 -6.82 -16.30
C ARG A 148 10.95 -7.17 -16.06
N TYR A 149 10.13 -6.18 -15.74
CA TYR A 149 8.71 -6.33 -15.38
C TYR A 149 7.80 -5.55 -16.34
N PRO A 150 7.70 -5.93 -17.61
CA PRO A 150 7.00 -5.14 -18.64
C PRO A 150 5.49 -5.05 -18.46
N SER A 151 4.90 -5.85 -17.57
CA SER A 151 3.48 -5.76 -17.20
C SER A 151 3.22 -4.78 -16.05
N VAL A 152 4.26 -4.28 -15.37
CA VAL A 152 4.16 -3.30 -14.30
C VAL A 152 4.17 -1.91 -14.89
N HIS A 153 3.17 -1.11 -14.51
CA HIS A 153 3.02 0.28 -15.00
C HIS A 153 2.85 1.30 -13.89
N LEU A 154 2.90 0.90 -12.63
CA LEU A 154 2.89 1.80 -11.47
C LEU A 154 4.26 1.72 -10.80
N TRP A 155 4.97 2.86 -10.76
CA TRP A 155 6.36 2.93 -10.27
C TRP A 155 6.48 3.99 -9.20
N MET A 156 6.67 3.58 -7.96
CA MET A 156 6.91 4.46 -6.82
C MET A 156 8.40 4.78 -6.73
N ILE A 157 8.72 6.06 -6.63
CA ILE A 157 10.11 6.54 -6.57
C ILE A 157 10.45 6.86 -5.13
N TRP A 158 11.20 5.95 -4.51
CA TRP A 158 11.59 5.95 -3.11
C TRP A 158 10.38 5.80 -2.16
N GLY A 159 10.64 5.49 -0.88
CA GLY A 159 9.63 5.41 0.17
C GLY A 159 9.97 6.42 1.26
N GLU A 160 8.99 7.19 1.69
CA GLU A 160 9.04 8.13 2.82
C GLU A 160 10.29 9.04 2.85
N PRO A 161 10.62 9.74 1.77
CA PRO A 161 11.85 10.50 1.68
C PRO A 161 11.90 11.73 2.59
N THR A 162 10.82 12.04 3.31
CA THR A 162 10.77 13.06 4.36
C THR A 162 11.37 12.60 5.70
N ARG A 163 11.71 11.29 5.83
CA ARG A 163 12.25 10.67 7.04
C ARG A 163 13.71 10.29 6.85
N ALA A 164 14.60 10.71 7.77
CA ALA A 164 16.04 10.40 7.72
C ALA A 164 16.33 8.89 7.82
N ALA A 165 15.44 8.12 8.44
CA ALA A 165 15.53 6.65 8.46
C ALA A 165 15.35 6.02 7.06
N ALA A 166 14.66 6.72 6.15
CA ALA A 166 14.35 6.23 4.81
C ALA A 166 15.19 6.91 3.72
N PHE A 167 15.51 8.21 3.86
CA PHE A 167 16.23 8.98 2.87
C PHE A 167 17.23 9.94 3.52
N GLU A 168 18.44 10.02 2.98
CA GLU A 168 19.52 10.92 3.40
C GLU A 168 20.18 11.59 2.19
N PRO A 169 20.71 12.82 2.34
CA PRO A 169 20.84 13.59 3.58
C PRO A 169 19.58 14.38 3.94
N LEU A 170 19.13 14.29 5.18
CA LEU A 170 18.05 15.10 5.72
C LEU A 170 18.42 15.69 7.10
N PRO A 171 18.27 17.02 7.29
CA PRO A 171 18.28 17.63 8.62
C PRO A 171 16.92 17.42 9.29
N THR A 172 16.88 17.48 10.62
CA THR A 172 15.64 17.69 11.35
C THR A 172 15.34 19.19 11.38
N VAL A 173 14.16 19.58 10.93
CA VAL A 173 13.73 20.98 10.85
C VAL A 173 12.46 21.16 11.67
N ARG A 174 12.30 22.33 12.29
CA ARG A 174 11.05 22.65 12.97
C ARG A 174 9.91 22.71 11.95
N PRO A 175 8.78 22.03 12.21
CA PRO A 175 7.61 22.05 11.34
C PRO A 175 7.16 23.48 10.98
N GLY A 176 6.76 23.72 9.74
CA GLY A 176 6.32 25.02 9.24
C GLY A 176 7.42 26.07 9.08
N ALA A 177 8.67 25.79 9.45
CA ALA A 177 9.77 26.74 9.23
C ALA A 177 10.21 26.76 7.76
N LYS A 178 10.53 27.94 7.23
CA LYS A 178 11.15 28.04 5.90
C LYS A 178 12.52 27.35 5.90
N LEU A 179 12.77 26.48 4.91
CA LEU A 179 14.05 25.81 4.79
C LEU A 179 15.13 26.78 4.31
N THR A 180 16.31 26.72 4.93
CA THR A 180 17.52 27.32 4.37
C THR A 180 17.98 26.53 3.14
N PRO A 181 18.82 27.09 2.25
CA PRO A 181 19.38 26.35 1.10
C PRO A 181 20.08 25.04 1.49
N ALA A 182 20.77 25.02 2.63
CA ALA A 182 21.43 23.82 3.14
C ALA A 182 20.42 22.75 3.58
N GLN A 183 19.32 23.14 4.21
CA GLN A 183 18.25 22.24 4.62
C GLN A 183 17.41 21.72 3.44
N ALA A 184 17.25 22.50 2.37
CA ALA A 184 16.56 22.10 1.14
C ALA A 184 17.37 21.11 0.27
N ARG A 185 18.60 20.76 0.67
CA ARG A 185 19.46 19.85 -0.11
C ARG A 185 18.81 18.49 -0.36
N GLY A 186 18.15 17.90 0.63
CA GLY A 186 17.47 16.61 0.50
C GLY A 186 16.35 16.64 -0.55
N PRO A 187 15.35 17.53 -0.44
CA PRO A 187 14.34 17.73 -1.47
C PRO A 187 14.89 17.95 -2.87
N HIS A 188 15.95 18.76 -3.03
CA HIS A 188 16.59 18.99 -4.34
C HIS A 188 17.29 17.74 -4.90
N ILE A 189 17.91 16.91 -4.04
CA ILE A 189 18.50 15.64 -4.49
C ILE A 189 17.39 14.71 -4.95
N TYR A 190 16.33 14.58 -4.17
CA TYR A 190 15.18 13.74 -4.53
C TYR A 190 14.50 14.23 -5.82
N ALA A 191 14.35 15.54 -6.02
CA ALA A 191 13.81 16.11 -7.25
C ALA A 191 14.61 15.66 -8.49
N ARG A 192 15.93 15.62 -8.41
CA ARG A 192 16.78 15.12 -9.51
C ARG A 192 16.60 13.63 -9.75
N ILE A 193 16.49 12.82 -8.69
CA ILE A 193 16.23 11.38 -8.79
C ILE A 193 14.88 11.14 -9.45
N LEU A 194 13.81 11.81 -8.99
CA LEU A 194 12.48 11.69 -9.55
C LEU A 194 12.42 12.10 -11.02
N ASN A 195 13.06 13.23 -11.38
CA ASN A 195 13.13 13.68 -12.77
C ASN A 195 13.84 12.66 -13.68
N ALA A 196 14.98 12.14 -13.23
CA ALA A 196 15.75 11.16 -14.00
C ALA A 196 14.95 9.83 -14.16
N ALA A 197 14.35 9.34 -13.08
CA ALA A 197 13.51 8.14 -13.09
C ALA A 197 12.25 8.32 -13.97
N TYR A 198 11.60 9.50 -13.93
CA TYR A 198 10.44 9.80 -14.77
C TYR A 198 10.76 9.63 -16.26
N HIS A 199 11.80 10.29 -16.74
CA HIS A 199 12.19 10.21 -18.13
C HIS A 199 12.65 8.80 -18.53
N ALA A 200 13.39 8.13 -17.65
CA ALA A 200 13.82 6.75 -17.82
C ALA A 200 12.63 5.79 -17.97
N LEU A 201 11.67 5.82 -17.06
CA LEU A 201 10.47 4.97 -17.10
C LEU A 201 9.60 5.26 -18.32
N LYS A 202 9.40 6.54 -18.66
CA LYS A 202 8.65 6.95 -19.86
C LYS A 202 9.34 6.54 -21.18
N SER A 203 10.67 6.47 -21.19
CA SER A 203 11.42 5.97 -22.38
C SER A 203 11.19 4.49 -22.64
N VAL A 204 10.96 3.69 -21.58
CA VAL A 204 10.64 2.26 -21.72
C VAL A 204 9.19 2.07 -22.16
N SER A 205 8.26 2.80 -21.54
CA SER A 205 6.84 2.75 -21.92
C SER A 205 6.12 4.04 -21.49
N ARG A 206 5.39 4.66 -22.43
CA ARG A 206 4.51 5.81 -22.12
C ARG A 206 3.36 5.45 -21.16
N LYS A 207 3.02 4.16 -21.03
CA LYS A 207 2.00 3.66 -20.10
C LYS A 207 2.48 3.67 -18.65
N ASN A 208 3.79 3.76 -18.39
CA ASN A 208 4.32 3.82 -17.04
C ASN A 208 3.84 5.10 -16.35
N LEU A 209 3.21 4.94 -15.20
CA LEU A 209 2.81 6.02 -14.29
C LEU A 209 3.85 6.11 -13.18
N VAL A 210 4.42 7.30 -13.02
CA VAL A 210 5.48 7.58 -12.05
C VAL A 210 4.87 8.25 -10.84
N ILE A 211 4.96 7.60 -9.69
CA ILE A 211 4.47 8.06 -8.41
C ILE A 211 5.65 8.69 -7.67
N GLY A 212 5.64 10.02 -7.61
CA GLY A 212 6.64 10.81 -6.87
C GLY A 212 6.11 11.27 -5.52
N GLY A 213 6.97 11.93 -4.74
CA GLY A 213 6.60 12.38 -3.39
C GLY A 213 6.79 11.29 -2.36
N MET A 214 5.88 10.33 -2.27
CA MET A 214 5.88 9.22 -1.29
C MET A 214 6.14 9.71 0.14
N THR A 215 5.53 10.86 0.49
CA THR A 215 5.74 11.51 1.79
C THR A 215 5.01 10.77 2.91
N PHE A 216 5.40 11.02 4.15
CA PHE A 216 4.80 10.46 5.35
C PHE A 216 4.02 11.55 6.12
N THR A 217 3.04 11.17 6.92
CA THR A 217 2.25 12.08 7.77
C THR A 217 3.10 13.11 8.51
N GLY A 218 4.23 12.67 9.08
CA GLY A 218 5.25 13.53 9.68
C GLY A 218 6.60 13.34 9.02
N GLY A 219 7.69 13.82 9.64
CA GLY A 219 9.03 13.63 9.09
C GLY A 219 10.07 14.50 9.76
N ASN A 220 11.33 14.33 9.34
CA ASN A 220 12.43 15.25 9.69
C ASN A 220 12.28 16.59 8.98
N ILE A 221 11.67 16.55 7.79
CA ILE A 221 11.13 17.70 7.04
C ILE A 221 9.64 17.41 6.87
N ASP A 222 8.76 18.36 7.18
CA ASP A 222 7.32 18.15 7.00
C ASP A 222 6.91 18.11 5.54
N THR A 223 5.72 17.58 5.27
CA THR A 223 5.24 17.38 3.90
C THR A 223 5.09 18.68 3.12
N GLN A 224 4.67 19.77 3.74
CA GLN A 224 4.56 21.06 3.08
C GLN A 224 5.96 21.61 2.72
N GLN A 225 6.90 21.62 3.69
CA GLN A 225 8.29 22.04 3.45
C GLN A 225 8.92 21.21 2.32
N TRP A 226 8.63 19.89 2.27
CA TRP A 226 9.11 19.01 1.23
C TRP A 226 8.59 19.41 -0.15
N ILE A 227 7.27 19.58 -0.29
CA ILE A 227 6.61 19.93 -1.56
C ILE A 227 7.11 21.28 -2.08
N GLU A 228 7.18 22.30 -1.21
CA GLU A 228 7.66 23.65 -1.55
C GLU A 228 9.10 23.67 -2.08
N ASN A 229 9.93 22.74 -1.61
CA ASN A 229 11.34 22.64 -1.95
C ASN A 229 11.68 21.50 -2.93
N LEU A 230 10.67 20.86 -3.52
CA LEU A 230 10.87 19.82 -4.53
C LEU A 230 11.17 20.45 -5.89
N LEU A 231 12.38 21.02 -6.01
CA LEU A 231 12.80 21.84 -7.15
C LEU A 231 14.06 21.29 -7.82
N LEU A 232 14.07 21.37 -9.14
CA LEU A 232 15.23 21.14 -10.00
C LEU A 232 16.16 22.38 -10.01
N PRO A 233 17.39 22.26 -10.54
CA PRO A 233 18.30 23.40 -10.61
C PRO A 233 17.81 24.62 -11.38
N ASP A 234 16.83 24.44 -12.29
CA ASP A 234 16.16 25.52 -13.03
C ASP A 234 14.98 26.15 -12.27
N GLY A 235 14.79 25.77 -11.02
CA GLY A 235 13.69 26.23 -10.17
C GLY A 235 12.32 25.64 -10.47
N LYS A 236 12.22 24.67 -11.40
CA LYS A 236 10.96 24.00 -11.72
C LYS A 236 10.77 22.71 -10.91
N PRO A 237 9.54 22.32 -10.63
CA PRO A 237 9.28 21.02 -10.01
C PRO A 237 9.61 19.86 -10.99
N PRO A 238 10.04 18.70 -10.49
CA PRO A 238 10.21 17.49 -11.32
C PRO A 238 8.85 17.01 -11.86
N PRO A 239 8.81 16.34 -13.03
CA PRO A 239 7.59 15.75 -13.52
C PRO A 239 7.22 14.49 -12.72
N LEU A 240 5.91 14.28 -12.56
CA LEU A 240 5.32 13.07 -12.00
C LEU A 240 3.90 12.88 -12.56
N ASP A 241 3.38 11.67 -12.51
CA ASP A 241 1.99 11.39 -12.91
C ASP A 241 1.06 11.38 -11.70
N LEU A 242 1.52 10.85 -10.56
CA LEU A 242 0.79 10.72 -9.31
C LEU A 242 1.67 11.20 -8.15
N TYR A 243 1.06 11.77 -7.11
CA TYR A 243 1.76 12.12 -5.88
C TYR A 243 1.47 11.06 -4.80
N GLY A 244 2.50 10.40 -4.31
CA GLY A 244 2.41 9.41 -3.25
C GLY A 244 2.43 10.04 -1.86
N HIS A 245 1.60 9.49 -0.96
CA HIS A 245 1.57 9.89 0.44
C HIS A 245 1.08 8.76 1.34
N ASN A 246 1.63 8.66 2.55
CA ASN A 246 1.27 7.70 3.58
C ASN A 246 0.54 8.44 4.72
N PRO A 247 -0.82 8.50 4.69
CA PRO A 247 -1.61 9.38 5.55
C PRO A 247 -1.98 8.72 6.89
N PHE A 248 -1.02 8.20 7.65
CA PHE A 248 -1.28 7.65 8.97
C PHE A 248 -1.96 8.68 9.89
N SER A 249 -3.02 8.28 10.58
CA SER A 249 -3.90 9.17 11.31
C SER A 249 -4.11 8.71 12.75
N TYR A 250 -4.08 9.66 13.69
CA TYR A 250 -4.44 9.45 15.10
C TYR A 250 -5.92 9.74 15.39
N ARG A 251 -6.70 10.04 14.37
CA ARG A 251 -8.11 10.41 14.43
C ARG A 251 -8.88 9.81 13.27
N GLU A 252 -10.20 9.73 13.41
CA GLU A 252 -11.06 9.24 12.36
C GLU A 252 -10.91 10.07 11.07
N PRO A 253 -10.78 9.41 9.90
CA PRO A 253 -10.76 10.09 8.61
C PRO A 253 -12.01 10.94 8.38
N ASN A 254 -11.83 12.27 8.37
CA ASN A 254 -12.90 13.22 8.11
C ASN A 254 -12.30 14.53 7.58
N LEU A 255 -12.61 14.89 6.34
CA LEU A 255 -12.06 16.09 5.70
C LEU A 255 -12.52 17.41 6.34
N ALA A 256 -13.55 17.39 7.20
CA ALA A 256 -14.00 18.54 7.99
C ALA A 256 -13.23 18.73 9.30
N ASN A 257 -12.36 17.80 9.67
CA ASN A 257 -11.53 17.96 10.85
C ASN A 257 -10.61 19.17 10.73
N PRO A 258 -10.33 19.89 11.84
CA PRO A 258 -9.33 20.96 11.80
C PRO A 258 -7.96 20.40 11.37
N PRO A 259 -7.10 21.23 10.75
CA PRO A 259 -5.77 20.78 10.32
C PRO A 259 -4.98 20.12 11.45
N SER A 260 -4.20 19.10 11.09
CA SER A 260 -3.25 18.46 12.01
C SER A 260 -2.23 19.48 12.52
N PRO A 261 -1.80 19.38 13.80
CA PRO A 261 -0.77 20.26 14.35
C PRO A 261 0.61 19.99 13.71
N ASP A 262 1.52 20.91 13.93
CA ASP A 262 2.96 20.73 13.68
C ASP A 262 3.35 20.26 12.26
N GLY A 263 2.65 20.75 11.25
CA GLY A 263 2.96 20.45 9.84
C GLY A 263 2.67 19.00 9.42
N GLN A 264 2.06 18.20 10.29
CA GLN A 264 1.61 16.85 9.94
C GLN A 264 0.51 16.91 8.88
N VAL A 265 0.48 15.88 8.02
CA VAL A 265 -0.56 15.69 7.00
C VAL A 265 -1.11 14.28 7.16
N ASP A 266 -2.19 14.15 7.95
CA ASP A 266 -2.88 12.87 8.12
C ASP A 266 -4.00 12.69 7.08
N PHE A 267 -4.81 11.64 7.23
CA PHE A 267 -5.91 11.35 6.30
C PHE A 267 -6.93 12.51 6.21
N SER A 268 -7.17 13.21 7.29
CA SER A 268 -8.11 14.34 7.32
C SER A 268 -7.56 15.60 6.62
N ASP A 269 -6.24 15.69 6.43
CA ASP A 269 -5.57 16.81 5.76
C ASP A 269 -5.42 16.65 4.24
N LEU A 270 -5.98 15.58 3.65
CA LEU A 270 -5.80 15.29 2.22
C LEU A 270 -6.28 16.44 1.31
N GLY A 271 -7.28 17.22 1.73
CA GLY A 271 -7.70 18.43 1.00
C GLY A 271 -6.59 19.49 0.92
N ARG A 272 -5.90 19.73 2.04
CA ARG A 272 -4.72 20.60 2.10
C ARG A 272 -3.57 20.04 1.27
N LEU A 273 -3.31 18.74 1.37
CA LEU A 273 -2.28 18.06 0.57
C LEU A 273 -2.52 18.25 -0.93
N ALA A 274 -3.75 17.99 -1.39
CA ALA A 274 -4.12 18.16 -2.81
C ALA A 274 -3.88 19.60 -3.29
N GLY A 275 -4.27 20.59 -2.49
CA GLY A 275 -4.02 22.01 -2.80
C GLY A 275 -2.52 22.34 -2.92
N LEU A 276 -1.69 21.86 -2.00
CA LEU A 276 -0.22 22.05 -2.05
C LEU A 276 0.38 21.37 -3.29
N VAL A 277 0.02 20.12 -3.55
CA VAL A 277 0.52 19.35 -4.70
C VAL A 277 0.13 20.01 -6.03
N ASP A 278 -1.13 20.45 -6.18
CA ASP A 278 -1.62 21.09 -7.39
C ASP A 278 -0.92 22.45 -7.59
N HIS A 279 -0.73 23.24 -6.51
CA HIS A 279 -0.09 24.54 -6.56
C HIS A 279 1.40 24.46 -6.95
N TYR A 280 2.18 23.67 -6.21
CA TYR A 280 3.65 23.63 -6.38
C TYR A 280 4.10 22.70 -7.49
N LEU A 281 3.42 21.56 -7.71
CA LEU A 281 3.85 20.53 -8.65
C LEU A 281 2.97 20.39 -9.88
N GLY A 282 1.70 20.85 -9.82
CA GLY A 282 0.68 20.62 -10.83
C GLY A 282 0.92 21.33 -12.15
N ARG A 283 1.61 22.48 -12.14
CA ARG A 283 1.81 23.29 -13.36
C ARG A 283 0.48 23.58 -14.10
N GLY A 284 -0.57 23.94 -13.36
CA GLY A 284 -1.91 24.22 -13.87
C GLY A 284 -2.80 22.97 -14.08
N ARG A 285 -2.39 21.80 -13.64
CA ARG A 285 -3.21 20.57 -13.64
C ARG A 285 -3.40 20.02 -12.23
N ARG A 286 -4.47 19.29 -12.00
CA ARG A 286 -4.68 18.50 -10.79
C ARG A 286 -3.84 17.22 -10.86
N ILE A 287 -3.11 16.92 -9.78
CA ILE A 287 -2.30 15.70 -9.67
C ILE A 287 -3.05 14.69 -8.78
N PRO A 288 -3.36 13.49 -9.29
CA PRO A 288 -4.01 12.47 -8.48
C PRO A 288 -3.10 12.00 -7.33
N LEU A 289 -3.70 11.70 -6.18
CA LEU A 289 -3.03 11.22 -4.98
C LEU A 289 -3.02 9.68 -4.94
N PHE A 290 -1.85 9.10 -4.73
CA PHE A 290 -1.65 7.68 -4.48
C PHE A 290 -1.34 7.50 -2.99
N LEU A 291 -2.34 7.06 -2.21
CA LEU A 291 -2.21 6.85 -0.78
C LEU A 291 -1.72 5.42 -0.57
N SER A 292 -0.39 5.24 -0.50
CA SER A 292 0.25 3.93 -0.55
C SER A 292 0.10 3.14 0.75
N GLU A 293 0.31 3.80 1.88
CA GLU A 293 0.36 3.10 3.17
C GLU A 293 -0.55 3.77 4.18
N TRP A 294 -1.51 3.00 4.67
CA TRP A 294 -2.36 3.38 5.78
C TRP A 294 -2.75 2.15 6.59
N THR A 295 -2.85 2.30 7.89
CA THR A 295 -3.34 1.28 8.82
C THR A 295 -3.79 1.92 10.12
N ILE A 296 -4.53 1.16 10.92
CA ILE A 296 -5.03 1.57 12.23
C ILE A 296 -4.79 0.40 13.19
N PRO A 297 -3.88 0.51 14.16
CA PRO A 297 -3.61 -0.55 15.11
C PRO A 297 -4.78 -0.74 16.07
N THR A 298 -5.03 -2.00 16.47
CA THR A 298 -6.12 -2.38 17.38
C THR A 298 -5.65 -2.72 18.78
N ARG A 299 -4.35 -2.64 19.02
CA ARG A 299 -3.69 -2.82 20.33
C ARG A 299 -2.41 -2.00 20.37
N PRO A 300 -1.82 -1.73 21.55
CA PRO A 300 -0.48 -1.18 21.66
C PRO A 300 0.54 -2.07 20.93
N ASP A 301 1.41 -1.45 20.12
CA ASP A 301 2.47 -2.13 19.38
C ASP A 301 3.76 -1.30 19.32
N HIS A 302 4.78 -1.82 18.62
CA HIS A 302 6.05 -1.11 18.46
C HIS A 302 6.05 -0.09 17.32
N GLU A 303 5.11 -0.22 16.37
CA GLU A 303 5.07 0.62 15.18
C GLU A 303 4.36 1.95 15.44
N PHE A 304 3.25 1.93 16.23
CA PHE A 304 2.42 3.10 16.50
C PHE A 304 2.24 3.36 17.98
N ARG A 305 2.11 4.64 18.33
CA ARG A 305 1.86 5.10 19.71
C ARG A 305 0.38 5.27 20.05
N TYR A 306 -0.51 4.80 19.17
CA TYR A 306 -1.96 4.87 19.35
C TYR A 306 -2.60 3.57 18.89
N TRP A 307 -3.79 3.32 19.35
CA TRP A 307 -4.63 2.21 18.91
C TRP A 307 -6.10 2.52 19.15
N VAL A 308 -6.97 1.81 18.50
CA VAL A 308 -8.43 1.83 18.69
C VAL A 308 -8.93 0.41 18.91
N ASP A 309 -10.17 0.26 19.39
CA ASP A 309 -10.76 -1.09 19.40
C ASP A 309 -11.06 -1.59 17.98
N PRO A 310 -11.23 -2.93 17.76
CA PRO A 310 -11.43 -3.47 16.43
C PRO A 310 -12.71 -2.98 15.71
N ALA A 311 -13.77 -2.61 16.46
CA ALA A 311 -14.98 -2.07 15.86
C ALA A 311 -14.75 -0.64 15.35
N LEU A 312 -14.03 0.16 16.12
CA LEU A 312 -13.66 1.51 15.71
C LEU A 312 -12.67 1.50 14.54
N GLN A 313 -11.76 0.50 14.43
CA GLN A 313 -10.94 0.30 13.24
C GLN A 313 -11.82 0.14 12.00
N ALA A 314 -12.88 -0.68 12.07
CA ALA A 314 -13.82 -0.88 10.97
C ALA A 314 -14.52 0.44 10.58
N THR A 315 -15.05 1.18 11.55
CA THR A 315 -15.67 2.50 11.30
C THR A 315 -14.72 3.47 10.59
N TRP A 316 -13.45 3.53 11.00
CA TRP A 316 -12.47 4.40 10.35
C TRP A 316 -12.15 3.96 8.93
N ILE A 317 -12.16 2.65 8.66
CA ILE A 317 -12.00 2.10 7.30
C ILE A 317 -13.20 2.53 6.42
N ASP A 318 -14.43 2.40 6.92
CA ASP A 318 -15.63 2.83 6.20
C ASP A 318 -15.61 4.35 5.90
N SER A 319 -15.22 5.16 6.88
CA SER A 319 -15.05 6.62 6.71
C SER A 319 -14.02 6.96 5.62
N ALA A 320 -12.88 6.23 5.61
CA ALA A 320 -11.84 6.43 4.60
C ALA A 320 -12.32 6.06 3.20
N PHE A 321 -13.00 4.91 3.03
CA PHE A 321 -13.52 4.50 1.74
C PHE A 321 -14.62 5.43 1.25
N SER A 322 -15.50 5.94 2.13
CA SER A 322 -16.47 6.96 1.76
C SER A 322 -15.79 8.21 1.16
N ILE A 323 -14.65 8.66 1.72
CA ILE A 323 -13.87 9.76 1.14
C ILE A 323 -13.31 9.37 -0.23
N VAL A 324 -12.72 8.18 -0.36
CA VAL A 324 -12.12 7.70 -1.61
C VAL A 324 -13.15 7.58 -2.74
N GLU A 325 -14.35 7.10 -2.47
CA GLU A 325 -15.42 6.95 -3.45
C GLU A 325 -15.87 8.30 -4.01
N HIS A 326 -16.02 9.30 -3.15
CA HIS A 326 -16.56 10.61 -3.52
C HIS A 326 -15.51 11.61 -4.01
N TRP A 327 -14.21 11.25 -3.97
CA TRP A 327 -13.15 12.15 -4.38
C TRP A 327 -12.27 11.57 -5.50
N SER A 328 -12.55 12.00 -6.73
CA SER A 328 -11.89 11.51 -7.94
C SER A 328 -10.39 11.80 -8.02
N GLN A 329 -9.86 12.75 -7.23
CA GLN A 329 -8.42 13.02 -7.17
C GLN A 329 -7.63 11.96 -6.38
N ILE A 330 -8.29 11.11 -5.58
CA ILE A 330 -7.63 9.96 -4.95
C ILE A 330 -7.55 8.83 -5.99
N TYR A 331 -6.34 8.46 -6.38
CA TYR A 331 -6.07 7.39 -7.34
C TYR A 331 -6.17 6.01 -6.69
N ALA A 332 -5.62 5.85 -5.50
CA ALA A 332 -5.64 4.60 -4.73
C ALA A 332 -5.51 4.85 -3.23
N LEU A 333 -6.03 3.91 -2.44
CA LEU A 333 -5.83 3.81 -0.99
C LEU A 333 -5.28 2.42 -0.66
N GLY A 334 -4.07 2.36 -0.12
CA GLY A 334 -3.34 1.16 0.26
C GLY A 334 -3.40 0.88 1.76
N TRP A 335 -3.55 -0.40 2.10
CA TRP A 335 -3.44 -0.91 3.46
C TRP A 335 -2.13 -1.66 3.64
N ILE A 336 -1.38 -1.43 4.75
CA ILE A 336 -0.02 -1.98 4.84
C ILE A 336 0.10 -3.34 5.53
N HIS A 337 -0.86 -3.75 6.35
CA HIS A 337 -0.76 -5.00 7.11
C HIS A 337 -1.95 -5.91 6.87
N LEU A 338 -1.77 -7.02 6.17
CA LEU A 338 -2.84 -8.03 6.08
C LEU A 338 -3.01 -8.78 7.41
N TYR A 339 -1.91 -9.11 8.08
CA TYR A 339 -1.89 -9.83 9.35
C TYR A 339 -1.35 -8.95 10.47
N ASP A 340 -1.87 -9.15 11.68
CA ASP A 340 -1.15 -8.75 12.89
C ASP A 340 0.17 -9.53 12.98
N ASN A 341 1.24 -8.87 13.40
CA ASN A 341 2.56 -9.46 13.66
C ASN A 341 3.05 -9.02 15.05
N PRO A 342 2.51 -9.58 16.14
CA PRO A 342 2.89 -9.21 17.51
C PRO A 342 4.37 -9.47 17.81
N PRO A 343 5.06 -8.60 18.57
CA PRO A 343 4.58 -7.33 19.13
C PRO A 343 4.74 -6.14 18.17
N GLU A 344 5.21 -6.36 16.93
CA GLU A 344 5.61 -5.30 16.02
C GLU A 344 4.41 -4.46 15.56
N THR A 345 3.34 -5.13 15.09
CA THR A 345 2.13 -4.42 14.67
C THR A 345 0.85 -5.19 14.96
N TYR A 346 -0.22 -4.45 15.31
CA TYR A 346 -1.60 -4.91 15.40
C TYR A 346 -2.51 -4.20 14.39
N GLY A 347 -1.93 -3.63 13.33
CA GLY A 347 -2.64 -2.96 12.24
C GLY A 347 -3.24 -3.90 11.19
N GLY A 348 -3.18 -5.22 11.38
CA GLY A 348 -3.69 -6.21 10.43
C GLY A 348 -5.22 -6.15 10.25
N LEU A 349 -5.68 -6.55 9.06
CA LEU A 349 -7.10 -6.90 8.81
C LEU A 349 -7.42 -8.30 9.37
N LEU A 350 -6.40 -9.14 9.46
CA LEU A 350 -6.46 -10.48 10.06
C LEU A 350 -5.63 -10.48 11.35
N THR A 351 -6.06 -11.29 12.32
CA THR A 351 -5.22 -11.59 13.49
C THR A 351 -3.96 -12.36 13.07
N ALA A 352 -2.97 -12.49 13.92
CA ALA A 352 -1.77 -13.30 13.68
C ALA A 352 -2.09 -14.78 13.35
N ARG A 353 -3.26 -15.28 13.79
CA ARG A 353 -3.76 -16.63 13.48
C ARG A 353 -4.61 -16.69 12.21
N GLY A 354 -4.77 -15.58 11.48
CA GLY A 354 -5.53 -15.51 10.23
C GLY A 354 -7.05 -15.41 10.42
N GLN A 355 -7.54 -15.07 11.59
CA GLN A 355 -8.96 -14.82 11.81
C GLN A 355 -9.29 -13.39 11.38
N PRO A 356 -10.37 -13.15 10.61
CA PRO A 356 -10.77 -11.82 10.20
C PRO A 356 -11.18 -10.96 11.40
N LYS A 357 -10.72 -9.71 11.41
CA LYS A 357 -11.17 -8.67 12.34
C LYS A 357 -12.36 -7.93 11.73
N PRO A 358 -13.14 -7.15 12.49
CA PRO A 358 -14.20 -6.30 11.91
C PRO A 358 -13.71 -5.44 10.73
N GLY A 359 -12.48 -4.91 10.82
CA GLY A 359 -11.85 -4.14 9.74
C GLY A 359 -11.63 -4.92 8.44
N PHE A 360 -11.55 -6.26 8.47
CA PHE A 360 -11.49 -7.07 7.26
C PHE A 360 -12.76 -6.92 6.43
N PHE A 361 -13.92 -7.00 7.06
CA PHE A 361 -15.23 -6.91 6.40
C PHE A 361 -15.51 -5.48 5.93
N ALA A 362 -15.15 -4.47 6.73
CA ALA A 362 -15.22 -3.07 6.31
C ALA A 362 -14.34 -2.81 5.08
N PHE A 363 -13.12 -3.37 5.05
CA PHE A 363 -12.24 -3.25 3.90
C PHE A 363 -12.74 -4.03 2.67
N GLU A 364 -13.39 -5.19 2.86
CA GLU A 364 -13.99 -5.98 1.78
C GLU A 364 -15.14 -5.23 1.11
N SER A 365 -16.00 -4.57 1.91
CA SER A 365 -17.22 -3.89 1.43
C SER A 365 -16.95 -2.51 0.82
N GLY A 366 -15.90 -1.80 1.23
CA GLY A 366 -15.53 -0.46 0.81
C GLY A 366 -14.99 -0.31 -0.62
#